data_97015e0ee2b7a8aaf5fb66e65e3d9fab
#
_entry.id   97015e0ee2b7a8aaf5fb66e65e3d9fab
#
_cell.length_a   1.000
_cell.length_b   1.000
_cell.length_c   1.000
_cell.angle_alpha   90.00
_cell.angle_beta   90.00
_cell.angle_gamma   90.00
#
_symmetry.space_group_name_H-M   'P 1'
#
loop_
_entity.id
_entity.type
_entity.pdbx_description
1 polymer ?
#
loop_
_entity_poly.entity_id
_entity_poly.type
_entity_poly.pdbx_seq_one_letter_code
_entity_poly.pdbx_strand_id
1 'polypeptide(L)'
;MPVVEIYTKTFCSFCWRAKALLESKGVAFQEISVDFGGAEKQRMVERAGGRTTVPRIFIDDTHVGGCDDLMKLEYDGQLDAMIGLTT
;
A
#
# COMPACT_ATOMS: atom_id res chain seq x y z
N MET A 1 14.76 -8.57 0.94
CA MET A 1 13.69 -7.87 1.66
C MET A 1 12.62 -7.46 0.66
N PRO A 2 11.34 -7.71 0.94
CA PRO A 2 10.28 -7.22 0.05
C PRO A 2 10.26 -5.69 -0.01
N VAL A 3 9.93 -5.17 -1.17
CA VAL A 3 9.76 -3.73 -1.38
C VAL A 3 8.30 -3.40 -1.20
N VAL A 4 7.98 -2.58 -0.22
CA VAL A 4 6.61 -2.17 0.08
C VAL A 4 6.44 -0.71 -0.30
N GLU A 5 5.46 -0.42 -1.14
CA GLU A 5 5.17 0.94 -1.61
C GLU A 5 3.71 1.24 -1.37
N ILE A 6 3.42 2.46 -0.94
CA ILE A 6 2.05 2.91 -0.72
C ILE A 6 1.85 4.31 -1.30
N TYR A 7 0.85 4.45 -2.15
CA TYR A 7 0.44 5.74 -2.69
C TYR A 7 -0.65 6.32 -1.80
N THR A 8 -0.48 7.58 -1.40
CA THR A 8 -1.36 8.22 -0.43
C THR A 8 -1.72 9.65 -0.82
N LYS A 9 -2.70 10.21 -0.09
CA LYS A 9 -2.99 11.64 -0.07
C LYS A 9 -2.97 12.13 1.36
N THR A 10 -2.76 13.44 1.54
CA THR A 10 -2.61 14.04 2.87
C THR A 10 -3.85 13.82 3.74
N PHE A 11 -5.03 14.11 3.20
CA PHE A 11 -6.28 13.93 3.95
C PHE A 11 -6.98 12.65 3.52
N CYS A 12 -6.50 11.53 4.06
CA CYS A 12 -7.00 10.22 3.71
C CYS A 12 -6.94 9.30 4.94
N SER A 13 -8.07 9.09 5.59
CA SER A 13 -8.12 8.25 6.79
C SER A 13 -7.75 6.80 6.49
N PHE A 14 -8.15 6.29 5.34
CA PHE A 14 -7.78 4.92 4.94
C PHE A 14 -6.29 4.78 4.68
N CYS A 15 -5.66 5.85 4.18
CA CYS A 15 -4.20 5.87 4.03
C CYS A 15 -3.51 5.76 5.38
N TRP A 16 -4.01 6.50 6.36
CA TRP A 16 -3.46 6.45 7.72
C TRP A 16 -3.62 5.07 8.34
N ARG A 17 -4.76 4.43 8.13
CA ARG A 17 -5.01 3.08 8.62
C ARG A 17 -4.04 2.07 8.02
N ALA A 18 -3.85 2.15 6.70
CA ALA A 18 -2.93 1.25 6.01
C ALA A 18 -1.50 1.45 6.50
N LYS A 19 -1.06 2.71 6.63
CA LYS A 19 0.28 3.01 7.14
C LYS A 19 0.45 2.53 8.57
N ALA A 20 -0.57 2.74 9.41
CA ALA A 20 -0.50 2.31 10.81
C ALA A 20 -0.31 0.80 10.92
N LEU A 21 -1.00 0.03 10.09
CA LEU A 21 -0.82 -1.41 10.06
C LEU A 21 0.61 -1.79 9.66
N LEU A 22 1.12 -1.20 8.58
CA LEU A 22 2.48 -1.48 8.14
C LEU A 22 3.52 -1.08 9.19
N GLU A 23 3.32 0.06 9.85
CA GLU A 23 4.19 0.52 10.92
C GLU A 23 4.16 -0.44 12.11
N SER A 24 2.98 -0.95 12.48
CA SER A 24 2.84 -1.91 13.58
C SER A 24 3.58 -3.22 13.30
N LYS A 25 3.78 -3.54 12.04
CA LYS A 25 4.55 -4.72 11.63
C LYS A 25 6.06 -4.48 11.64
N GLY A 26 6.48 -3.23 11.85
CA GLY A 26 7.90 -2.89 11.83
C GLY A 26 8.53 -2.97 10.44
N VAL A 27 7.73 -2.98 9.39
CA VAL A 27 8.24 -3.09 8.03
C VAL A 27 8.49 -1.69 7.46
N ALA A 28 9.61 -1.53 6.77
CA ALA A 28 9.91 -0.29 6.07
C ALA A 28 9.08 -0.24 4.79
N PHE A 29 8.49 0.92 4.51
CA PHE A 29 7.74 1.12 3.27
C PHE A 29 8.05 2.50 2.70
N GLN A 30 7.86 2.62 1.40
CA GLN A 30 8.01 3.87 0.69
C GLN A 30 6.63 4.48 0.48
N GLU A 31 6.44 5.70 0.98
CA GLU A 31 5.20 6.43 0.79
C GLU A 31 5.35 7.41 -0.38
N ILE A 32 4.41 7.38 -1.31
CA ILE A 32 4.42 8.24 -2.49
C ILE A 32 3.14 9.07 -2.48
N SER A 33 3.28 10.38 -2.32
CA SER A 33 2.13 11.29 -2.32
C SER A 33 1.63 11.50 -3.75
N VAL A 34 0.31 11.48 -3.91
CA VAL A 34 -0.35 11.83 -5.18
C VAL A 34 -1.28 13.02 -4.99
N ASP A 35 -1.01 13.85 -3.96
CA ASP A 35 -1.84 15.02 -3.65
C ASP A 35 -2.02 15.94 -4.86
N PHE A 36 -0.97 16.11 -5.64
CA PHE A 36 -0.99 17.03 -6.78
C PHE A 36 -1.22 16.34 -8.12
N GLY A 37 -1.55 15.04 -8.10
CA GLY A 37 -1.73 14.28 -9.33
C GLY A 37 -0.42 14.12 -10.09
N GLY A 38 -0.44 14.46 -11.38
CA GLY A 38 0.77 14.44 -12.20
C GLY A 38 1.31 13.04 -12.48
N ALA A 39 2.63 12.96 -12.67
CA ALA A 39 3.30 11.72 -13.06
C ALA A 39 3.15 10.61 -12.01
N GLU A 40 3.17 10.98 -10.73
CA GLU A 40 3.05 9.99 -9.65
C GLU A 40 1.67 9.34 -9.66
N LYS A 41 0.63 10.14 -9.84
CA LYS A 41 -0.73 9.60 -9.93
C LYS A 41 -0.91 8.74 -11.17
N GLN A 42 -0.38 9.19 -12.30
CA GLN A 42 -0.46 8.43 -13.55
C GLN A 42 0.21 7.08 -13.40
N ARG A 43 1.38 7.05 -12.78
CA ARG A 43 2.11 5.81 -12.53
C ARG A 43 1.30 4.87 -11.63
N MET A 44 0.69 5.42 -10.57
CA MET A 44 -0.16 4.64 -9.68
C MET A 44 -1.32 3.99 -10.46
N VAL A 45 -2.01 4.78 -11.27
CA VAL A 45 -3.17 4.29 -12.05
C VAL A 45 -2.74 3.19 -13.01
N GLU A 46 -1.62 3.38 -13.71
CA GLU A 46 -1.10 2.38 -14.63
C GLU A 46 -0.76 1.06 -13.90
N ARG A 47 -0.08 1.16 -12.77
CA ARG A 47 0.29 0.00 -11.96
C ARG A 47 -0.92 -0.70 -11.37
N ALA A 48 -2.00 0.04 -11.12
CA ALA A 48 -3.21 -0.47 -10.46
C ALA A 48 -4.28 -0.93 -11.46
N GLY A 49 -3.93 -1.05 -12.74
CA GLY A 49 -4.89 -1.52 -13.74
C GLY A 49 -6.06 -0.57 -13.95
N GLY A 50 -5.83 0.73 -13.79
CA GLY A 50 -6.85 1.76 -14.00
C GLY A 50 -7.51 2.27 -12.73
N ARG A 51 -7.19 1.71 -11.56
CA ARG A 51 -7.78 2.18 -10.30
C ARG A 51 -7.17 3.51 -9.91
N THR A 52 -8.03 4.43 -9.44
CA THR A 52 -7.63 5.82 -9.18
C THR A 52 -7.69 6.22 -7.70
N THR A 53 -8.20 5.36 -6.85
CA THR A 53 -8.37 5.68 -5.43
C THR A 53 -7.11 5.41 -4.62
N VAL A 54 -6.98 6.07 -3.48
CA VAL A 54 -5.91 5.84 -2.52
C VAL A 54 -6.51 5.32 -1.21
N PRO A 55 -5.75 4.58 -0.42
CA PRO A 55 -4.37 4.15 -0.68
C PRO A 55 -4.29 3.08 -1.76
N ARG A 56 -3.12 2.96 -2.41
CA ARG A 56 -2.79 1.84 -3.28
C ARG A 56 -1.50 1.25 -2.77
N ILE A 57 -1.49 -0.03 -2.48
CA ILE A 57 -0.36 -0.71 -1.88
C ILE A 57 0.21 -1.72 -2.86
N PHE A 58 1.54 -1.73 -2.98
CA PHE A 58 2.26 -2.67 -3.82
C PHE A 58 3.33 -3.34 -2.98
N ILE A 59 3.43 -4.66 -3.09
CA ILE A 59 4.47 -5.45 -2.43
C ILE A 59 5.20 -6.21 -3.53
N ASP A 60 6.48 -5.90 -3.74
CA ASP A 60 7.30 -6.46 -4.82
C ASP A 60 6.60 -6.34 -6.18
N ASP A 61 6.08 -5.15 -6.47
CA ASP A 61 5.32 -4.83 -7.69
C ASP A 61 3.97 -5.53 -7.81
N THR A 62 3.59 -6.36 -6.86
CA THR A 62 2.26 -6.95 -6.83
C THR A 62 1.26 -5.94 -6.28
N HIS A 63 0.21 -5.67 -7.05
CA HIS A 63 -0.84 -4.77 -6.63
C HIS A 63 -1.71 -5.46 -5.57
N VAL A 64 -1.51 -5.07 -4.31
CA VAL A 64 -2.33 -5.58 -3.20
C VAL A 64 -3.73 -4.99 -3.27
N GLY A 65 -3.82 -3.69 -3.51
CA GLY A 65 -5.09 -2.97 -3.58
C GLY A 65 -5.14 -1.80 -2.62
N GLY A 66 -6.31 -1.57 -2.05
CA GLY A 66 -6.53 -0.50 -1.08
C GLY A 66 -6.41 -0.98 0.36
N CYS A 67 -6.89 -0.13 1.28
CA CYS A 67 -6.83 -0.43 2.70
C CYS A 67 -7.59 -1.72 3.04
N ASP A 68 -8.78 -1.89 2.47
CA ASP A 68 -9.60 -3.08 2.76
C ASP A 68 -8.88 -4.36 2.32
N ASP A 69 -8.23 -4.31 1.16
CA ASP A 69 -7.49 -5.46 0.64
C ASP A 69 -6.31 -5.80 1.55
N LEU A 70 -5.61 -4.77 2.05
CA LEU A 70 -4.50 -4.96 2.96
C LEU A 70 -4.97 -5.57 4.29
N MET A 71 -6.08 -5.07 4.82
CA MET A 71 -6.66 -5.58 6.06
C MET A 71 -7.11 -7.03 5.90
N LYS A 72 -7.64 -7.38 4.73
CA LYS A 72 -8.05 -8.76 4.45
C LYS A 72 -6.85 -9.70 4.47
N LEU A 73 -5.74 -9.29 3.89
CA LEU A 73 -4.51 -10.09 3.93
C LEU A 73 -4.04 -10.30 5.38
N GLU A 74 -4.15 -9.27 6.19
CA GLU A 74 -3.78 -9.37 7.61
C GLU A 74 -4.72 -10.34 8.33
N TYR A 75 -6.01 -10.18 8.12
CA TYR A 75 -7.01 -11.04 8.75
C TYR A 75 -6.82 -12.51 8.36
N ASP A 76 -6.50 -12.76 7.10
CA ASP A 76 -6.29 -14.12 6.57
C ASP A 76 -4.92 -14.68 6.94
N GLY A 77 -4.07 -13.92 7.61
CA GLY A 77 -2.75 -14.36 8.03
C GLY A 77 -1.73 -14.44 6.90
N GLN A 78 -1.99 -13.77 5.78
CA GLN A 78 -1.13 -13.83 4.60
C GLN A 78 -0.18 -12.65 4.49
N LEU A 79 -0.48 -11.53 5.16
CA LEU A 79 0.32 -10.31 5.01
C LEU A 79 1.75 -10.50 5.49
N ASP A 80 1.94 -11.15 6.64
CA ASP A 80 3.28 -11.32 7.22
C ASP A 80 4.22 -12.03 6.25
N ALA A 81 3.73 -13.04 5.54
CA ALA A 81 4.53 -13.75 4.55
C ALA A 81 4.93 -12.82 3.40
N MET A 82 4.00 -12.00 2.93
CA MET A 82 4.24 -11.10 1.80
C MET A 82 5.28 -10.03 2.12
N ILE A 83 5.32 -9.56 3.37
CA ILE A 83 6.27 -8.52 3.78
C ILE A 83 7.52 -9.09 4.47
N GLY A 84 7.68 -10.40 4.44
CA GLY A 84 8.91 -11.05 4.90
C GLY A 84 9.02 -11.25 6.39
N LEU A 85 7.90 -11.27 7.12
CA LEU A 85 7.89 -11.46 8.58
C LEU A 85 7.59 -12.90 9.02
N THR A 86 7.55 -13.84 8.10
CA THR A 86 7.31 -15.24 8.47
C THR A 86 8.55 -15.87 9.07
N THR A 87 8.33 -16.66 10.06
CA THR A 87 9.37 -17.48 10.68
C THR A 87 9.34 -18.89 10.11
#